data_6ac56e16e4e1cb76c0b6ad6683f4f75c
#
_entry.id   6ac56e16e4e1cb76c0b6ad6683f4f75c
#
_cell.length_a   1.000
_cell.length_b   1.000
_cell.length_c   1.000
_cell.angle_alpha   90.00
_cell.angle_beta   90.00
_cell.angle_gamma   90.00
#
_symmetry.space_group_name_H-M   'P 1'
#
loop_
_entity.id
_entity.type
_entity.pdbx_description
1 polymer ?
#
loop_
_entity_poly.entity_id
_entity_poly.type
_entity_poly.pdbx_seq_one_letter_code
_entity_poly.pdbx_strand_id
1 'polypeptide(L)'
;NKFHTEDLHELLMDDEAFGFIVMDGNGSLYGTVQGSAREVLHKFSVDLPKKHGRGGQSALRFARLRLEKRHNYVRKVAEMATQLFVPNGQSPNIQGLVLAGSAEFKQQLMRSDLFDQRLSKIVIKMVDVSYGGEQGFNQAIEYSADTLGAVKLMKEKKLLQKYMDEISLDTGKYCFMVDDTLKALELGAVEDLIVWE
;
A
#
# COMPACT_ATOMS: atom_id res chain seq x y z
N ASN A 1 -11.20 -6.80 36.49
CA ASN A 1 -12.10 -6.65 35.34
C ASN A 1 -11.30 -6.08 34.17
N LYS A 2 -10.74 -6.96 33.34
CA LYS A 2 -10.22 -6.54 32.00
C LYS A 2 -11.43 -6.55 31.08
N PHE A 3 -11.82 -5.39 30.58
CA PHE A 3 -12.72 -5.32 29.44
C PHE A 3 -11.97 -5.87 28.23
N HIS A 4 -12.50 -6.88 27.59
CA HIS A 4 -12.06 -7.33 26.27
C HIS A 4 -12.52 -6.27 25.26
N THR A 5 -11.65 -5.33 24.96
CA THR A 5 -11.89 -4.27 23.97
C THR A 5 -11.23 -4.60 22.65
N GLU A 6 -10.57 -5.74 22.53
CA GLU A 6 -9.85 -6.17 21.33
C GLU A 6 -10.82 -6.39 20.17
N ASP A 7 -11.96 -7.07 20.43
CA ASP A 7 -12.99 -7.33 19.42
C ASP A 7 -13.70 -6.03 18.97
N LEU A 8 -13.89 -5.08 19.92
CA LEU A 8 -14.41 -3.74 19.60
C LEU A 8 -13.40 -2.91 18.80
N HIS A 9 -12.12 -3.11 19.04
CA HIS A 9 -11.07 -2.43 18.31
C HIS A 9 -10.94 -3.00 16.89
N GLU A 10 -11.13 -4.31 16.71
CA GLU A 10 -11.19 -4.95 15.40
C GLU A 10 -12.40 -4.46 14.58
N LEU A 11 -13.58 -4.33 15.20
CA LEU A 11 -14.78 -3.78 14.55
C LEU A 11 -14.67 -2.29 14.18
N LEU A 12 -13.87 -1.52 14.92
CA LEU A 12 -13.59 -0.11 14.63
C LEU A 12 -12.40 0.09 13.68
N MET A 13 -11.62 -0.97 13.40
CA MET A 13 -10.45 -0.94 12.52
C MET A 13 -10.77 -1.33 11.07
N ASP A 14 -11.96 -1.03 10.58
CA ASP A 14 -12.36 -1.24 9.17
C ASP A 14 -11.73 -0.21 8.21
N ASP A 15 -10.72 0.52 8.68
CA ASP A 15 -9.95 1.41 7.84
C ASP A 15 -8.98 0.59 6.97
N GLU A 16 -9.20 0.64 5.67
CA GLU A 16 -8.37 -0.01 4.68
C GLU A 16 -6.90 0.43 4.79
N ALA A 17 -5.99 -0.53 4.87
CA ALA A 17 -4.57 -0.27 4.95
C ALA A 17 -3.98 0.08 3.57
N PHE A 18 -3.23 1.17 3.50
CA PHE A 18 -2.44 1.55 2.33
C PHE A 18 -0.96 1.31 2.57
N GLY A 19 -0.31 0.63 1.64
CA GLY A 19 1.12 0.35 1.69
C GLY A 19 1.97 1.47 1.09
N PHE A 20 3.15 1.65 1.64
CA PHE A 20 4.15 2.60 1.15
C PHE A 20 5.50 1.92 1.02
N ILE A 21 6.16 2.15 -0.10
CA ILE A 21 7.56 1.79 -0.31
C ILE A 21 8.33 3.07 -0.61
N VAL A 22 9.23 3.44 0.30
CA VAL A 22 10.11 4.60 0.12
C VAL A 22 11.50 4.12 -0.26
N MET A 23 12.00 4.50 -1.44
CA MET A 23 13.27 4.06 -1.98
C MET A 23 14.19 5.24 -2.24
N ASP A 24 15.41 5.18 -1.74
CA ASP A 24 16.47 6.13 -2.06
C ASP A 24 17.81 5.43 -2.35
N GLY A 25 18.88 6.20 -2.56
CA GLY A 25 20.21 5.67 -2.78
C GLY A 25 20.88 5.03 -1.56
N ASN A 26 20.27 5.16 -0.36
CA ASN A 26 20.81 4.70 0.91
C ASN A 26 20.04 3.52 1.47
N GLY A 27 18.82 3.24 0.96
CA GLY A 27 18.02 2.13 1.42
C GLY A 27 16.55 2.21 1.05
N SER A 28 15.76 1.40 1.73
CA SER A 28 14.32 1.35 1.53
C SER A 28 13.59 1.20 2.87
N LEU A 29 12.39 1.80 2.93
CA LEU A 29 11.46 1.72 4.03
C LEU A 29 10.11 1.23 3.53
N TYR A 30 9.47 0.37 4.29
CA TYR A 30 8.12 -0.15 4.07
C TYR A 30 7.24 0.26 5.24
N GLY A 31 6.11 0.80 4.96
CA GLY A 31 5.15 1.20 5.98
C GLY A 31 3.73 1.05 5.52
N THR A 32 2.81 1.11 6.46
CA THR A 32 1.38 1.14 6.23
C THR A 32 0.76 2.36 6.88
N VAL A 33 -0.33 2.80 6.28
CA VAL A 33 -1.22 3.82 6.83
C VAL A 33 -2.62 3.23 6.86
N GLN A 34 -3.24 3.23 8.03
CA GLN A 34 -4.58 2.73 8.26
C GLN A 34 -5.33 3.76 9.10
N GLY A 35 -6.29 4.45 8.51
CA GLY A 35 -6.90 5.61 9.15
C GLY A 35 -5.88 6.67 9.55
N SER A 36 -5.77 6.94 10.85
CA SER A 36 -4.76 7.83 11.43
C SER A 36 -3.47 7.13 11.86
N ALA A 37 -3.48 5.80 11.92
CA ALA A 37 -2.33 5.02 12.35
C ALA A 37 -1.28 4.91 11.23
N ARG A 38 -0.02 5.07 11.62
CA ARG A 38 1.15 4.94 10.74
C ARG A 38 2.09 3.93 11.34
N GLU A 39 2.43 2.92 10.57
CA GLU A 39 3.34 1.86 11.02
C GLU A 39 4.49 1.69 10.03
N VAL A 40 5.71 1.56 10.56
CA VAL A 40 6.88 1.18 9.79
C VAL A 40 7.10 -0.31 9.95
N LEU A 41 6.80 -1.07 8.91
CA LEU A 41 6.91 -2.54 8.92
C LEU A 41 8.37 -3.00 8.86
N HIS A 42 9.15 -2.38 7.99
CA HIS A 42 10.55 -2.77 7.79
C HIS A 42 11.37 -1.64 7.17
N LYS A 43 12.65 -1.59 7.51
CA LYS A 43 13.63 -0.73 6.82
C LYS A 43 14.96 -1.44 6.69
N PHE A 44 15.64 -1.19 5.59
CA PHE A 44 17.03 -1.63 5.42
C PHE A 44 17.85 -0.56 4.70
N SER A 45 19.15 -0.57 4.97
CA SER A 45 20.12 0.30 4.30
C SER A 45 20.87 -0.46 3.22
N VAL A 46 21.32 0.27 2.22
CA VAL A 46 22.18 -0.20 1.14
C VAL A 46 23.25 0.84 0.85
N ASP A 47 24.45 0.37 0.56
CA ASP A 47 25.54 1.22 0.08
C ASP A 47 25.68 1.05 -1.44
N LEU A 48 25.10 2.00 -2.17
CA LEU A 48 25.20 2.04 -3.64
C LEU A 48 26.41 2.86 -4.06
N PRO A 49 27.30 2.31 -4.91
CA PRO A 49 28.48 3.01 -5.35
C PRO A 49 28.13 4.30 -6.10
N LYS A 50 28.70 5.41 -5.68
CA LYS A 50 28.55 6.70 -6.34
C LYS A 50 29.19 6.69 -7.74
N LYS A 51 28.68 7.51 -8.65
CA LYS A 51 29.21 7.69 -9.98
C LYS A 51 30.59 8.37 -9.88
N HIS A 52 31.64 7.67 -10.23
CA HIS A 52 32.96 8.26 -10.36
C HIS A 52 33.09 8.89 -11.74
N GLY A 53 33.40 10.20 -11.78
CA GLY A 53 33.55 10.95 -13.03
C GLY A 53 34.91 10.78 -13.78
N ARG A 54 35.83 10.00 -13.21
CA ARG A 54 37.14 9.78 -13.84
C ARG A 54 37.06 8.58 -14.80
N GLY A 55 37.41 8.84 -16.06
CA GLY A 55 37.56 7.80 -17.08
C GLY A 55 38.80 6.95 -16.83
N GLY A 56 38.92 5.82 -17.54
CA GLY A 56 40.08 4.91 -17.50
C GLY A 56 39.64 3.48 -17.78
N GLN A 57 40.60 2.56 -17.97
CA GLN A 57 40.33 1.15 -18.28
C GLN A 57 39.43 0.44 -17.27
N SER A 58 39.46 0.83 -15.99
CA SER A 58 38.63 0.27 -14.94
C SER A 58 37.20 0.85 -14.91
N ALA A 59 36.91 1.92 -15.65
CA ALA A 59 35.60 2.58 -15.65
C ALA A 59 34.46 1.64 -16.07
N LEU A 60 34.67 0.80 -17.07
CA LEU A 60 33.71 -0.20 -17.53
C LEU A 60 33.41 -1.25 -16.46
N ARG A 61 34.42 -1.73 -15.74
CA ARG A 61 34.25 -2.68 -14.64
C ARG A 61 33.41 -2.05 -13.51
N PHE A 62 33.72 -0.83 -13.08
CA PHE A 62 32.97 -0.14 -12.06
C PHE A 62 31.55 0.22 -12.51
N ALA A 63 31.32 0.51 -13.78
CA ALA A 63 30.01 0.70 -14.34
C ALA A 63 29.14 -0.58 -14.21
N ARG A 64 29.71 -1.76 -14.58
CA ARG A 64 29.03 -3.06 -14.44
C ARG A 64 28.70 -3.37 -12.98
N LEU A 65 29.67 -3.19 -12.07
CA LEU A 65 29.44 -3.40 -10.63
C LEU A 65 28.33 -2.48 -10.06
N ARG A 66 28.26 -1.24 -10.53
CA ARG A 66 27.16 -0.34 -10.13
C ARG A 66 25.82 -0.84 -10.62
N LEU A 67 25.72 -1.26 -11.87
CA LEU A 67 24.48 -1.80 -12.45
C LEU A 67 24.04 -3.06 -11.70
N GLU A 68 24.98 -3.97 -11.41
CA GLU A 68 24.70 -5.18 -10.65
C GLU A 68 24.19 -4.87 -9.23
N LYS A 69 24.87 -3.97 -8.51
CA LYS A 69 24.42 -3.57 -7.16
C LYS A 69 23.04 -2.90 -7.19
N ARG A 70 22.75 -2.04 -8.18
CA ARG A 70 21.43 -1.45 -8.38
C ARG A 70 20.36 -2.50 -8.67
N HIS A 71 20.67 -3.46 -9.54
CA HIS A 71 19.75 -4.56 -9.85
C HIS A 71 19.46 -5.42 -8.61
N ASN A 72 20.48 -5.77 -7.85
CA ASN A 72 20.35 -6.51 -6.60
C ASN A 72 19.56 -5.72 -5.55
N TYR A 73 19.71 -4.40 -5.51
CA TYR A 73 18.92 -3.55 -4.64
C TYR A 73 17.42 -3.57 -5.03
N VAL A 74 17.10 -3.37 -6.32
CA VAL A 74 15.72 -3.42 -6.81
C VAL A 74 15.10 -4.79 -6.56
N ARG A 75 15.86 -5.89 -6.78
CA ARG A 75 15.43 -7.25 -6.47
C ARG A 75 15.08 -7.40 -5.00
N LYS A 76 15.97 -6.99 -4.10
CA LYS A 76 15.74 -7.06 -2.66
C LYS A 76 14.49 -6.26 -2.26
N VAL A 77 14.28 -5.09 -2.87
CA VAL A 77 13.08 -4.29 -2.63
C VAL A 77 11.82 -5.05 -3.06
N ALA A 78 11.83 -5.67 -4.24
CA ALA A 78 10.70 -6.44 -4.74
C ALA A 78 10.37 -7.66 -3.86
N GLU A 79 11.39 -8.42 -3.45
CA GLU A 79 11.26 -9.58 -2.56
C GLU A 79 10.66 -9.19 -1.20
N MET A 80 11.19 -8.13 -0.58
CA MET A 80 10.67 -7.62 0.69
C MET A 80 9.24 -7.09 0.57
N ALA A 81 8.92 -6.40 -0.52
CA ALA A 81 7.56 -5.93 -0.77
C ALA A 81 6.57 -7.10 -0.84
N THR A 82 6.92 -8.17 -1.54
CA THR A 82 6.10 -9.38 -1.63
C THR A 82 5.94 -10.06 -0.26
N GLN A 83 7.00 -10.17 0.53
CA GLN A 83 6.93 -10.78 1.86
C GLN A 83 6.04 -10.00 2.82
N LEU A 84 6.07 -8.67 2.78
CA LEU A 84 5.33 -7.81 3.70
C LEU A 84 3.87 -7.59 3.27
N PHE A 85 3.64 -7.42 1.98
CA PHE A 85 2.32 -7.05 1.47
C PHE A 85 1.53 -8.21 0.83
N VAL A 86 2.16 -9.38 0.63
CA VAL A 86 1.50 -10.59 0.15
C VAL A 86 1.90 -11.81 1.00
N PRO A 87 1.70 -11.76 2.32
CA PRO A 87 2.27 -12.75 3.25
C PRO A 87 1.79 -14.19 3.00
N ASN A 88 0.59 -14.36 2.50
CA ASN A 88 -0.01 -15.68 2.25
C ASN A 88 0.12 -16.14 0.78
N GLY A 89 0.81 -15.40 -0.07
CA GLY A 89 0.97 -15.70 -1.49
C GLY A 89 -0.31 -15.67 -2.33
N GLN A 90 -1.46 -15.26 -1.75
CA GLN A 90 -2.75 -15.21 -2.43
C GLN A 90 -3.10 -13.79 -2.87
N SER A 91 -3.47 -12.94 -1.95
CA SER A 91 -3.87 -11.55 -2.21
C SER A 91 -3.05 -10.57 -1.38
N PRO A 92 -2.85 -9.35 -1.86
CA PRO A 92 -2.26 -8.29 -1.05
C PRO A 92 -3.11 -8.02 0.20
N ASN A 93 -2.44 -7.75 1.33
CA ASN A 93 -3.08 -7.33 2.58
C ASN A 93 -3.27 -5.80 2.65
N ILE A 94 -3.08 -5.11 1.55
CA ILE A 94 -3.24 -3.66 1.40
C ILE A 94 -4.15 -3.34 0.23
N GLN A 95 -4.90 -2.26 0.33
CA GLN A 95 -5.86 -1.80 -0.68
C GLN A 95 -5.21 -1.04 -1.84
N GLY A 96 -4.10 -0.41 -1.56
CA GLY A 96 -3.35 0.32 -2.55
C GLY A 96 -1.91 0.53 -2.11
N LEU A 97 -1.02 0.76 -3.05
CA LEU A 97 0.40 0.92 -2.83
C LEU A 97 0.88 2.26 -3.39
N VAL A 98 1.64 2.98 -2.58
CA VAL A 98 2.32 4.21 -2.98
C VAL A 98 3.82 3.94 -3.08
N LEU A 99 4.40 4.25 -4.24
CA LEU A 99 5.84 4.18 -4.44
C LEU A 99 6.45 5.58 -4.30
N ALA A 100 7.31 5.77 -3.31
CA ALA A 100 7.96 7.04 -3.04
C ALA A 100 9.49 6.93 -3.18
N GLY A 101 10.15 8.05 -3.45
CA GLY A 101 11.60 8.11 -3.51
C GLY A 101 12.12 8.75 -4.79
N SER A 102 13.40 8.54 -5.11
CA SER A 102 13.99 9.09 -6.32
C SER A 102 13.37 8.48 -7.59
N ALA A 103 13.18 9.29 -8.62
CA ALA A 103 12.50 8.93 -9.86
C ALA A 103 13.03 7.64 -10.50
N GLU A 104 14.35 7.46 -10.55
CA GLU A 104 14.97 6.30 -11.20
C GLU A 104 14.61 4.96 -10.55
N PHE A 105 14.65 4.86 -9.23
CA PHE A 105 14.42 3.59 -8.53
C PHE A 105 12.97 3.14 -8.60
N LYS A 106 12.02 4.04 -8.45
CA LYS A 106 10.59 3.74 -8.58
C LYS A 106 10.26 3.17 -9.95
N GLN A 107 10.77 3.84 -11.00
CA GLN A 107 10.55 3.40 -12.38
C GLN A 107 11.23 2.06 -12.67
N GLN A 108 12.44 1.83 -12.14
CA GLN A 108 13.13 0.56 -12.26
C GLN A 108 12.37 -0.58 -11.57
N LEU A 109 11.81 -0.33 -10.38
CA LEU A 109 10.98 -1.30 -9.68
C LEU A 109 9.73 -1.64 -10.48
N MET A 110 8.99 -0.65 -10.96
CA MET A 110 7.76 -0.85 -11.75
C MET A 110 7.99 -1.59 -13.07
N ARG A 111 9.16 -1.40 -13.69
CA ARG A 111 9.53 -2.08 -14.94
C ARG A 111 10.19 -3.43 -14.73
N SER A 112 10.49 -3.78 -13.48
CA SER A 112 11.17 -5.02 -13.14
C SER A 112 10.20 -6.20 -13.18
N ASP A 113 10.56 -7.25 -13.90
CA ASP A 113 9.83 -8.53 -13.88
C ASP A 113 9.86 -9.21 -12.50
N LEU A 114 10.72 -8.73 -11.60
CA LEU A 114 10.85 -9.22 -10.23
C LEU A 114 9.78 -8.62 -9.29
N PHE A 115 9.15 -7.52 -9.69
CA PHE A 115 8.10 -6.90 -8.87
C PHE A 115 6.78 -7.64 -9.08
N ASP A 116 6.18 -8.10 -7.99
CA ASP A 116 4.97 -8.91 -8.03
C ASP A 116 3.85 -8.18 -8.78
N GLN A 117 3.27 -8.87 -9.77
CA GLN A 117 2.20 -8.29 -10.61
C GLN A 117 0.95 -7.89 -9.82
N ARG A 118 0.67 -8.56 -8.71
CA ARG A 118 -0.45 -8.22 -7.82
C ARG A 118 -0.21 -6.87 -7.15
N LEU A 119 1.02 -6.61 -6.68
CA LEU A 119 1.41 -5.32 -6.12
C LEU A 119 1.46 -4.23 -7.19
N SER A 120 1.98 -4.54 -8.37
CA SER A 120 2.03 -3.60 -9.49
C SER A 120 0.64 -3.09 -9.90
N LYS A 121 -0.38 -3.94 -9.85
CA LYS A 121 -1.77 -3.58 -10.19
C LYS A 121 -2.44 -2.64 -9.18
N ILE A 122 -2.01 -2.67 -7.93
CA ILE A 122 -2.56 -1.84 -6.86
C ILE A 122 -1.72 -0.59 -6.57
N VAL A 123 -0.71 -0.31 -7.41
CA VAL A 123 0.03 0.96 -7.30
C VAL A 123 -0.88 2.10 -7.73
N ILE A 124 -1.25 2.95 -6.77
CA ILE A 124 -2.16 4.09 -6.97
C ILE A 124 -1.43 5.38 -7.28
N LYS A 125 -0.23 5.55 -6.75
CA LYS A 125 0.57 6.77 -6.97
C LYS A 125 2.07 6.51 -6.88
N MET A 126 2.82 7.25 -7.68
CA MET A 126 4.27 7.38 -7.55
C MET A 126 4.62 8.81 -7.17
N VAL A 127 5.35 8.97 -6.06
CA VAL A 127 5.66 10.28 -5.46
C VAL A 127 7.16 10.51 -5.43
N ASP A 128 7.61 11.68 -5.84
CA ASP A 128 8.99 12.11 -5.64
C ASP A 128 9.14 12.72 -4.26
N VAL A 129 10.05 12.16 -3.46
CA VAL A 129 10.36 12.67 -2.12
C VAL A 129 11.84 13.05 -2.07
N SER A 130 12.14 14.13 -1.32
CA SER A 130 13.47 14.67 -1.21
C SER A 130 14.37 13.90 -0.25
N TYR A 131 13.77 13.13 0.66
CA TYR A 131 14.45 12.40 1.72
C TYR A 131 14.04 10.93 1.69
N GLY A 132 14.94 10.05 2.16
CA GLY A 132 14.63 8.64 2.40
C GLY A 132 14.14 8.40 3.83
N GLY A 133 13.92 7.11 4.17
CA GLY A 133 13.53 6.69 5.50
C GLY A 133 12.21 7.29 5.99
N GLU A 134 12.11 7.53 7.29
CA GLU A 134 10.86 8.00 7.93
C GLU A 134 10.43 9.39 7.49
N GLN A 135 11.38 10.29 7.22
CA GLN A 135 11.07 11.63 6.69
C GLN A 135 10.44 11.53 5.30
N GLY A 136 11.00 10.69 4.43
CA GLY A 136 10.42 10.42 3.12
C GLY A 136 9.07 9.73 3.20
N PHE A 137 8.85 8.87 4.19
CA PHE A 137 7.55 8.24 4.44
C PHE A 137 6.49 9.27 4.81
N ASN A 138 6.77 10.17 5.75
CA ASN A 138 5.85 11.24 6.13
C ASN A 138 5.53 12.17 4.94
N GLN A 139 6.54 12.54 4.17
CA GLN A 139 6.36 13.36 2.97
C GLN A 139 5.52 12.62 1.90
N ALA A 140 5.72 11.31 1.74
CA ALA A 140 4.94 10.49 0.82
C ALA A 140 3.47 10.40 1.22
N ILE A 141 3.18 10.30 2.52
CA ILE A 141 1.81 10.32 3.05
C ILE A 141 1.15 11.65 2.72
N GLU A 142 1.80 12.77 3.03
CA GLU A 142 1.28 14.11 2.77
C GLU A 142 0.96 14.31 1.28
N TYR A 143 1.90 13.97 0.39
CA TYR A 143 1.70 14.12 -1.06
C TYR A 143 0.69 13.13 -1.66
N SER A 144 0.31 12.10 -0.92
CA SER A 144 -0.66 11.10 -1.37
C SER A 144 -2.03 11.28 -0.75
N ALA A 145 -2.20 12.15 0.23
CA ALA A 145 -3.43 12.31 1.01
C ALA A 145 -4.68 12.49 0.13
N ASP A 146 -4.61 13.38 -0.86
CA ASP A 146 -5.73 13.61 -1.80
C ASP A 146 -6.09 12.34 -2.61
N THR A 147 -5.08 11.60 -3.03
CA THR A 147 -5.28 10.37 -3.82
C THR A 147 -5.86 9.26 -2.97
N LEU A 148 -5.40 9.10 -1.73
CA LEU A 148 -5.92 8.12 -0.78
C LEU A 148 -7.38 8.42 -0.42
N GLY A 149 -7.70 9.67 -0.15
CA GLY A 149 -9.07 10.13 0.10
C GLY A 149 -9.99 9.89 -1.10
N ALA A 150 -9.50 10.15 -2.32
CA ALA A 150 -10.26 9.87 -3.53
C ALA A 150 -10.54 8.38 -3.76
N VAL A 151 -9.58 7.50 -3.45
CA VAL A 151 -9.77 6.04 -3.55
C VAL A 151 -10.83 5.57 -2.56
N LYS A 152 -10.79 6.01 -1.31
CA LYS A 152 -11.79 5.69 -0.29
C LYS A 152 -13.18 6.16 -0.75
N LEU A 153 -13.32 7.41 -1.16
CA LEU A 153 -14.59 7.98 -1.64
C LEU A 153 -15.16 7.23 -2.85
N MET A 154 -14.31 6.81 -3.79
CA MET A 154 -14.78 6.03 -4.96
C MET A 154 -15.33 4.67 -4.56
N LYS A 155 -14.75 4.01 -3.57
CA LYS A 155 -15.25 2.73 -3.06
C LYS A 155 -16.58 2.90 -2.33
N GLU A 156 -16.68 3.89 -1.47
CA GLU A 156 -17.93 4.23 -0.79
C GLU A 156 -19.05 4.51 -1.78
N LYS A 157 -18.79 5.31 -2.82
CA LYS A 157 -19.75 5.55 -3.90
C LYS A 157 -20.14 4.28 -4.65
N LYS A 158 -19.21 3.38 -4.89
CA LYS A 158 -19.48 2.10 -5.56
C LYS A 158 -20.37 1.19 -4.70
N LEU A 159 -20.13 1.14 -3.39
CA LEU A 159 -20.99 0.42 -2.44
C LEU A 159 -22.40 0.99 -2.41
N LEU A 160 -22.52 2.31 -2.33
CA LEU A 160 -23.83 2.98 -2.40
C LEU A 160 -24.55 2.69 -3.72
N GLN A 161 -23.82 2.69 -4.83
CA GLN A 161 -24.39 2.37 -6.14
C GLN A 161 -24.90 0.91 -6.17
N LYS A 162 -24.08 -0.06 -5.69
CA LYS A 162 -24.48 -1.46 -5.56
C LYS A 162 -25.78 -1.59 -4.75
N TYR A 163 -25.88 -0.92 -3.61
CA TYR A 163 -27.07 -0.90 -2.78
C TYR A 163 -28.29 -0.35 -3.51
N MET A 164 -28.15 0.78 -4.22
CA MET A 164 -29.24 1.36 -5.00
C MET A 164 -29.68 0.48 -6.15
N ASP A 165 -28.76 -0.21 -6.80
CA ASP A 165 -29.05 -1.18 -7.86
C ASP A 165 -29.84 -2.36 -7.33
N GLU A 166 -29.49 -2.93 -6.15
CA GLU A 166 -30.24 -4.00 -5.49
C GLU A 166 -31.66 -3.59 -5.14
N ILE A 167 -31.88 -2.34 -4.68
CA ILE A 167 -33.21 -1.77 -4.42
C ILE A 167 -33.99 -1.65 -5.75
N SER A 168 -33.36 -1.11 -6.79
CA SER A 168 -34.00 -0.84 -8.06
C SER A 168 -34.45 -2.12 -8.79
N LEU A 169 -33.70 -3.20 -8.59
CA LEU A 169 -33.98 -4.52 -9.15
C LEU A 169 -34.91 -5.37 -8.28
N ASP A 170 -35.24 -4.89 -7.08
CA ASP A 170 -36.04 -5.60 -6.07
C ASP A 170 -35.57 -7.05 -5.83
N THR A 171 -34.27 -7.22 -5.64
CA THR A 171 -33.65 -8.55 -5.55
C THR A 171 -33.93 -9.23 -4.22
N GLY A 172 -34.43 -8.51 -3.22
CA GLY A 172 -34.62 -9.00 -1.85
C GLY A 172 -33.30 -9.22 -1.07
N LYS A 173 -32.17 -8.77 -1.61
CA LYS A 173 -30.84 -8.86 -0.98
C LYS A 173 -30.42 -7.58 -0.25
N TYR A 174 -31.35 -6.77 0.12
CA TYR A 174 -31.11 -5.53 0.86
C TYR A 174 -32.06 -5.43 2.04
N CYS A 175 -31.62 -4.75 3.07
CA CYS A 175 -32.46 -4.32 4.18
C CYS A 175 -32.11 -2.88 4.56
N PHE A 176 -33.07 -2.22 5.22
CA PHE A 176 -32.88 -0.88 5.75
C PHE A 176 -33.66 -0.77 7.07
N MET A 177 -33.44 0.29 7.81
CA MET A 177 -33.87 0.49 9.18
C MET A 177 -33.09 -0.36 10.20
N VAL A 178 -33.03 0.13 11.42
CA VAL A 178 -32.21 -0.43 12.49
C VAL A 178 -32.65 -1.86 12.83
N ASP A 179 -33.95 -2.07 13.02
CA ASP A 179 -34.50 -3.35 13.49
C ASP A 179 -34.25 -4.50 12.49
N ASP A 180 -34.46 -4.25 11.21
CA ASP A 180 -34.28 -5.29 10.19
C ASP A 180 -32.79 -5.54 9.89
N THR A 181 -31.97 -4.48 9.95
CA THR A 181 -30.51 -4.62 9.83
C THR A 181 -29.94 -5.41 11.00
N LEU A 182 -30.38 -5.16 12.24
CA LEU A 182 -29.94 -5.91 13.41
C LEU A 182 -30.33 -7.39 13.31
N LYS A 183 -31.55 -7.71 12.89
CA LYS A 183 -31.97 -9.09 12.65
C LYS A 183 -31.13 -9.80 11.58
N ALA A 184 -30.83 -9.10 10.49
CA ALA A 184 -29.98 -9.64 9.43
C ALA A 184 -28.54 -9.91 9.91
N LEU A 185 -28.00 -9.03 10.77
CA LEU A 185 -26.70 -9.21 11.42
C LEU A 185 -26.70 -10.41 12.38
N GLU A 186 -27.74 -10.54 13.23
CA GLU A 186 -27.90 -11.69 14.14
C GLU A 186 -27.97 -13.03 13.38
N LEU A 187 -28.56 -13.02 12.20
CA LEU A 187 -28.64 -14.20 11.33
C LEU A 187 -27.34 -14.49 10.54
N GLY A 188 -26.35 -13.60 10.63
CA GLY A 188 -25.11 -13.69 9.85
C GLY A 188 -25.33 -13.55 8.33
N ALA A 189 -26.39 -12.87 7.90
CA ALA A 189 -26.80 -12.75 6.50
C ALA A 189 -26.28 -11.47 5.80
N VAL A 190 -25.51 -10.65 6.51
CA VAL A 190 -24.99 -9.37 6.00
C VAL A 190 -23.60 -9.58 5.39
N GLU A 191 -23.43 -9.20 4.12
CA GLU A 191 -22.15 -9.15 3.42
C GLU A 191 -21.50 -7.77 3.54
N ASP A 192 -22.29 -6.72 3.27
CA ASP A 192 -21.84 -5.33 3.34
C ASP A 192 -22.78 -4.54 4.29
N LEU A 193 -22.23 -3.82 5.25
CA LEU A 193 -22.96 -2.94 6.16
C LEU A 193 -22.59 -1.48 5.88
N ILE A 194 -23.59 -0.65 5.59
CA ILE A 194 -23.41 0.79 5.36
C ILE A 194 -23.96 1.54 6.58
N VAL A 195 -23.08 2.28 7.26
CA VAL A 195 -23.42 3.07 8.45
C VAL A 195 -23.05 4.53 8.18
N TRP A 196 -23.91 5.45 8.59
CA TRP A 196 -23.61 6.87 8.58
C TRP A 196 -22.98 7.26 9.92
N GLU A 197 -21.82 7.95 9.89
CA GLU A 197 -21.18 8.55 11.06
C GLU A 197 -21.82 9.90 11.45
#